data_557b380c65106fc2c108e20d27ca4b36
#
_entry.id   557b380c65106fc2c108e20d27ca4b36
#
_cell.length_a   1.000
_cell.length_b   1.000
_cell.length_c   1.000
_cell.angle_alpha   90.00
_cell.angle_beta   90.00
_cell.angle_gamma   90.00
#
_symmetry.space_group_name_H-M   'P 1'
#
loop_
_entity.id
_entity.type
_entity.pdbx_description
1 polymer ?
#
loop_
_entity_poly.entity_id
_entity_poly.type
_entity_poly.pdbx_seq_one_letter_code
_entity_poly.pdbx_strand_id
1 'polypeptide(L)'
;MWVKSFVTFVAILISTAAFAGDPAGSYNVHGSNPGNGNKYSGTVQVEKTGDTYRVTWDIGGSTYVGTAIASTAGIAVTYRSGNATGLAIYSAKGDDWEGVWAYAGSKQIGGEAWIRE
;
A
#
# COMPACT_ATOMS: atom_id res chain seq x y z
N MET A 1 -44.30 5.18 -4.14
CA MET A 1 -44.05 4.40 -5.25
C MET A 1 -42.71 4.67 -5.86
N TRP A 2 -42.54 5.75 -6.53
CA TRP A 2 -41.27 6.06 -7.11
C TRP A 2 -40.22 6.34 -6.05
N VAL A 3 -40.62 6.63 -4.89
CA VAL A 3 -39.71 6.89 -3.79
C VAL A 3 -38.79 5.72 -3.50
N LYS A 4 -39.25 4.54 -3.74
CA LYS A 4 -38.46 3.36 -3.46
C LYS A 4 -37.23 3.22 -4.33
N SER A 5 -37.33 3.58 -5.58
CA SER A 5 -36.20 3.52 -6.48
C SER A 5 -35.08 4.39 -5.98
N PHE A 6 -35.45 5.48 -5.38
CA PHE A 6 -34.51 6.42 -4.87
C PHE A 6 -33.62 5.81 -3.78
N VAL A 7 -34.22 5.03 -2.93
CA VAL A 7 -33.48 4.42 -1.82
C VAL A 7 -32.45 3.42 -2.32
N THR A 8 -32.81 2.66 -3.33
CA THR A 8 -31.90 1.68 -3.91
C THR A 8 -30.64 2.34 -4.43
N PHE A 9 -30.78 3.49 -5.00
CA PHE A 9 -29.67 4.21 -5.56
C PHE A 9 -28.60 4.54 -4.53
N VAL A 10 -28.99 4.90 -3.33
CA VAL A 10 -28.05 5.26 -2.28
C VAL A 10 -27.20 4.07 -1.85
N ALA A 11 -27.76 2.90 -1.81
CA ALA A 11 -27.04 1.71 -1.39
C ALA A 11 -25.86 1.42 -2.31
N ILE A 12 -25.97 1.68 -3.58
CA ILE A 12 -24.93 1.40 -4.54
C ILE A 12 -23.69 2.25 -4.28
N LEU A 13 -23.87 3.47 -3.91
CA LEU A 13 -22.77 4.37 -3.65
C LEU A 13 -21.90 3.90 -2.50
N ILE A 14 -22.52 3.37 -1.47
CA ILE A 14 -21.80 2.89 -0.31
C ILE A 14 -20.93 1.71 -0.67
N SER A 15 -21.42 0.81 -1.49
CA SER A 15 -20.67 -0.35 -1.92
C SER A 15 -19.41 0.03 -2.67
N THR A 16 -19.50 1.02 -3.52
CA THR A 16 -18.36 1.46 -4.31
C THR A 16 -17.25 1.97 -3.41
N ALA A 17 -17.59 2.72 -2.39
CA ALA A 17 -16.59 3.27 -1.50
C ALA A 17 -15.85 2.18 -0.73
N ALA A 18 -16.51 1.07 -0.43
CA ALA A 18 -15.91 0.01 0.37
C ALA A 18 -14.76 -0.70 -0.33
N PHE A 19 -14.73 -0.73 -1.67
CA PHE A 19 -13.68 -1.43 -2.39
C PHE A 19 -12.41 -0.64 -2.53
N ALA A 20 -12.47 0.65 -2.35
CA ALA A 20 -11.33 1.51 -2.61
C ALA A 20 -10.14 1.23 -1.69
N GLY A 21 -10.37 0.55 -0.59
CA GLY A 21 -9.32 0.37 0.41
C GLY A 21 -8.70 -1.02 0.48
N ASP A 22 -9.02 -1.94 -0.43
CA ASP A 22 -8.46 -3.29 -0.34
C ASP A 22 -7.12 -3.38 -1.06
N PRO A 23 -6.01 -3.54 -0.31
CA PRO A 23 -4.69 -3.57 -0.92
C PRO A 23 -4.25 -4.93 -1.44
N ALA A 24 -5.03 -6.00 -1.22
CA ALA A 24 -4.59 -7.33 -1.65
C ALA A 24 -4.37 -7.38 -3.16
N GLY A 25 -3.25 -7.96 -3.59
CA GLY A 25 -2.93 -8.10 -5.00
C GLY A 25 -1.44 -7.99 -5.27
N SER A 26 -1.12 -7.94 -6.55
CA SER A 26 0.25 -7.84 -7.04
C SER A 26 0.46 -6.51 -7.76
N TYR A 27 1.62 -5.90 -7.56
CA TYR A 27 1.91 -4.57 -8.08
C TYR A 27 3.34 -4.49 -8.58
N ASN A 28 3.55 -3.59 -9.51
CA ASN A 28 4.89 -3.15 -9.88
C ASN A 28 5.27 -1.99 -8.96
N VAL A 29 6.51 -1.98 -8.51
CA VAL A 29 7.02 -0.98 -7.58
C VAL A 29 7.97 -0.02 -8.29
N HIS A 30 7.75 1.25 -8.09
CA HIS A 30 8.66 2.31 -8.52
C HIS A 30 8.95 3.20 -7.32
N GLY A 31 10.20 3.32 -6.95
CA GLY A 31 10.54 4.07 -5.76
C GLY A 31 11.77 4.92 -5.89
N SER A 32 12.03 5.67 -4.84
CA SER A 32 13.24 6.47 -4.72
C SER A 32 13.78 6.38 -3.30
N ASN A 33 15.09 6.26 -3.20
CA ASN A 33 15.76 6.16 -1.91
C ASN A 33 15.80 7.49 -1.19
N PRO A 34 15.79 7.48 0.15
CA PRO A 34 15.93 8.71 0.92
C PRO A 34 17.25 9.40 0.59
N GLY A 35 17.26 10.70 0.67
CA GLY A 35 18.47 11.49 0.49
C GLY A 35 18.84 11.73 -0.96
N ASN A 36 19.59 10.81 -1.56
CA ASN A 36 20.09 10.99 -2.92
C ASN A 36 19.02 10.85 -3.99
N GLY A 37 17.87 10.25 -3.66
CA GLY A 37 16.78 10.10 -4.61
C GLY A 37 17.01 9.05 -5.68
N ASN A 38 18.00 8.17 -5.52
CA ASN A 38 18.24 7.11 -6.50
C ASN A 38 17.01 6.26 -6.70
N LYS A 39 16.68 5.98 -7.96
CA LYS A 39 15.46 5.23 -8.30
C LYS A 39 15.70 3.74 -8.19
N TYR A 40 14.63 3.04 -7.86
CA TYR A 40 14.63 1.57 -7.88
C TYR A 40 13.27 1.09 -8.38
N SER A 41 13.21 -0.16 -8.80
CA SER A 41 11.97 -0.79 -9.25
C SER A 41 11.97 -2.25 -8.83
N GLY A 42 10.80 -2.84 -8.85
CA GLY A 42 10.61 -4.24 -8.50
C GLY A 42 9.15 -4.58 -8.47
N THR A 43 8.80 -5.54 -7.65
CA THR A 43 7.40 -5.97 -7.48
C THR A 43 7.06 -6.05 -6.00
N VAL A 44 5.78 -5.98 -5.69
CA VAL A 44 5.28 -6.22 -4.34
C VAL A 44 4.01 -7.03 -4.41
N GLN A 45 3.86 -7.96 -3.48
CA GLN A 45 2.65 -8.74 -3.34
C GLN A 45 2.07 -8.49 -1.96
N VAL A 46 0.77 -8.27 -1.92
CA VAL A 46 0.04 -8.00 -0.68
C VAL A 46 -0.99 -9.10 -0.50
N GLU A 47 -0.92 -9.78 0.63
CA GLU A 47 -1.73 -10.94 0.90
C GLU A 47 -2.42 -10.78 2.25
N LYS A 48 -3.74 -11.00 2.27
CA LYS A 48 -4.49 -10.87 3.52
C LYS A 48 -4.21 -12.06 4.43
N THR A 49 -3.87 -11.77 5.69
CA THR A 49 -3.53 -12.79 6.68
C THR A 49 -4.32 -12.54 7.98
N GLY A 50 -5.62 -12.72 7.90
CA GLY A 50 -6.49 -12.39 9.02
C GLY A 50 -6.81 -10.91 9.01
N ASP A 51 -6.57 -10.22 10.11
CA ASP A 51 -6.83 -8.77 10.21
C ASP A 51 -5.66 -7.93 9.69
N THR A 52 -4.56 -8.56 9.35
CA THR A 52 -3.38 -7.88 8.83
C THR A 52 -3.11 -8.37 7.41
N TYR A 53 -2.05 -7.83 6.82
CA TYR A 53 -1.58 -8.23 5.49
C TYR A 53 -0.10 -8.53 5.56
N ARG A 54 0.32 -9.51 4.77
CA ARG A 54 1.74 -9.74 4.53
C ARG A 54 2.11 -9.02 3.26
N VAL A 55 3.18 -8.26 3.31
CA VAL A 55 3.68 -7.50 2.16
C VAL A 55 5.06 -8.03 1.84
N THR A 56 5.25 -8.47 0.60
CA THR A 56 6.52 -9.03 0.15
C THR A 56 7.02 -8.25 -1.05
N TRP A 57 8.18 -7.61 -0.90
CA TRP A 57 8.83 -6.88 -1.99
C TRP A 57 9.96 -7.72 -2.55
N ASP A 58 10.11 -7.70 -3.87
CA ASP A 58 11.28 -8.21 -4.56
C ASP A 58 11.89 -7.06 -5.34
N ILE A 59 13.02 -6.59 -4.88
CA ILE A 59 13.68 -5.41 -5.43
C ILE A 59 15.17 -5.70 -5.59
N GLY A 60 15.65 -5.67 -6.84
CA GLY A 60 17.07 -5.84 -7.10
C GLY A 60 17.64 -7.15 -6.62
N GLY A 61 16.87 -8.23 -6.67
CA GLY A 61 17.32 -9.53 -6.21
C GLY A 61 17.19 -9.75 -4.71
N SER A 62 16.74 -8.77 -3.97
CA SER A 62 16.52 -8.86 -2.52
C SER A 62 15.02 -8.96 -2.23
N THR A 63 14.69 -9.73 -1.20
CA THR A 63 13.31 -9.91 -0.75
C THR A 63 13.14 -9.27 0.63
N TYR A 64 12.08 -8.49 0.76
CA TYR A 64 11.72 -7.85 2.03
C TYR A 64 10.32 -8.28 2.39
N VAL A 65 10.10 -8.59 3.67
CA VAL A 65 8.78 -9.02 4.13
C VAL A 65 8.34 -8.10 5.26
N GLY A 66 7.10 -7.66 5.18
CA GLY A 66 6.54 -6.77 6.20
C GLY A 66 5.13 -7.16 6.58
N THR A 67 4.64 -6.48 7.61
CA THR A 67 3.27 -6.63 8.11
C THR A 67 2.58 -5.28 7.98
N ALA A 68 1.37 -5.32 7.44
CA ALA A 68 0.61 -4.10 7.20
C ALA A 68 -0.76 -4.16 7.85
N ILE A 69 -1.26 -2.97 8.17
CA ILE A 69 -2.67 -2.79 8.53
C ILE A 69 -3.24 -1.79 7.54
N ALA A 70 -4.51 -1.97 7.19
CA ALA A 70 -5.18 -1.10 6.23
C ALA A 70 -6.47 -0.56 6.83
N SER A 71 -6.79 0.66 6.47
CA SER A 71 -8.04 1.31 6.85
C SER A 71 -8.46 2.21 5.69
N THR A 72 -9.56 2.93 5.87
CA THR A 72 -10.00 3.90 4.87
C THR A 72 -9.00 5.04 4.70
N ALA A 73 -8.10 5.23 5.66
CA ALA A 73 -7.08 6.27 5.59
C ALA A 73 -5.86 5.84 4.78
N GLY A 74 -5.64 4.54 4.60
CA GLY A 74 -4.49 4.06 3.86
C GLY A 74 -3.92 2.78 4.43
N ILE A 75 -2.64 2.54 4.13
CA ILE A 75 -1.92 1.35 4.57
C ILE A 75 -0.69 1.80 5.36
N ALA A 76 -0.48 1.18 6.51
CA ALA A 76 0.74 1.36 7.28
C ALA A 76 1.48 0.04 7.33
N VAL A 77 2.78 0.06 7.07
CA VAL A 77 3.59 -1.16 6.95
C VAL A 77 4.85 -1.03 7.77
N THR A 78 5.23 -2.10 8.45
CA THR A 78 6.58 -2.21 9.02
C THR A 78 7.28 -3.38 8.35
N TYR A 79 8.58 -3.27 8.15
CA TYR A 79 9.37 -4.33 7.53
C TYR A 79 10.79 -4.31 8.10
N ARG A 80 11.53 -5.36 7.86
CA ARG A 80 12.91 -5.46 8.31
C ARG A 80 13.83 -5.69 7.13
N SER A 81 15.02 -5.11 7.24
CA SER A 81 16.10 -5.34 6.31
C SER A 81 17.36 -5.52 7.14
N GLY A 82 17.80 -6.77 7.31
CA GLY A 82 18.87 -7.08 8.24
C GLY A 82 18.46 -6.68 9.66
N ASN A 83 19.24 -5.82 10.28
CA ASN A 83 18.95 -5.32 11.62
C ASN A 83 18.14 -4.03 11.63
N ALA A 84 17.86 -3.48 10.47
CA ALA A 84 17.10 -2.23 10.36
C ALA A 84 15.63 -2.51 10.30
N THR A 85 14.84 -1.66 10.93
CA THR A 85 13.38 -1.70 10.84
C THR A 85 12.94 -0.53 9.98
N GLY A 86 12.11 -0.82 9.00
CA GLY A 86 11.54 0.21 8.15
C GLY A 86 10.06 0.39 8.42
N LEU A 87 9.55 1.53 8.04
CA LEU A 87 8.12 1.82 8.09
C LEU A 87 7.72 2.59 6.86
N ALA A 88 6.50 2.39 6.45
CA ALA A 88 5.96 3.04 5.25
C ALA A 88 4.49 3.32 5.44
N ILE A 89 4.01 4.34 4.77
CA ILE A 89 2.60 4.68 4.78
C ILE A 89 2.19 5.02 3.35
N TYR A 90 1.07 4.45 2.92
CA TYR A 90 0.57 4.61 1.55
C TYR A 90 -0.87 5.06 1.56
N SER A 91 -1.24 5.86 0.58
CA SER A 91 -2.63 6.22 0.34
C SER A 91 -3.06 5.71 -1.03
N ALA A 92 -4.35 5.46 -1.16
CA ALA A 92 -4.92 4.94 -2.39
C ALA A 92 -4.90 6.01 -3.49
N LYS A 93 -4.63 5.57 -4.71
CA LYS A 93 -4.67 6.42 -5.88
C LYS A 93 -5.30 5.61 -7.01
N GLY A 94 -6.63 5.63 -7.07
CA GLY A 94 -7.36 4.72 -7.94
C GLY A 94 -7.14 3.29 -7.47
N ASP A 95 -6.66 2.44 -8.36
CA ASP A 95 -6.33 1.06 -8.04
C ASP A 95 -4.90 0.90 -7.55
N ASP A 96 -4.16 1.98 -7.50
CA ASP A 96 -2.75 1.99 -7.15
C ASP A 96 -2.56 2.58 -5.76
N TRP A 97 -1.32 2.54 -5.27
CA TRP A 97 -0.96 3.09 -3.98
C TRP A 97 0.30 3.92 -4.10
N GLU A 98 0.38 4.97 -3.31
CA GLU A 98 1.50 5.90 -3.35
C GLU A 98 1.84 6.31 -1.94
N GLY A 99 3.13 6.32 -1.61
CA GLY A 99 3.51 6.59 -0.24
C GLY A 99 4.95 6.98 -0.04
N VAL A 100 5.31 7.02 1.23
CA VAL A 100 6.66 7.37 1.68
C VAL A 100 7.14 6.33 2.68
N TRP A 101 8.46 6.22 2.80
CA TRP A 101 9.04 5.24 3.71
C TRP A 101 10.35 5.75 4.29
N ALA A 102 10.75 5.15 5.39
CA ALA A 102 12.01 5.47 6.06
C ALA A 102 12.44 4.30 6.93
N TYR A 103 13.73 4.23 7.24
CA TYR A 103 14.20 3.35 8.30
C TYR A 103 14.09 4.06 9.63
N ALA A 104 13.87 3.29 10.68
CA ALA A 104 13.80 3.83 12.04
C ALA A 104 15.08 4.60 12.34
N GLY A 105 14.93 5.80 12.86
CA GLY A 105 16.05 6.68 13.17
C GLY A 105 16.51 7.55 12.00
N SER A 106 16.01 7.30 10.79
CA SER A 106 16.37 8.13 9.64
C SER A 106 15.69 9.49 9.72
N LYS A 107 16.36 10.50 9.18
CA LYS A 107 15.82 11.87 9.13
C LYS A 107 15.31 12.22 7.76
N GLN A 108 15.36 11.27 6.80
CA GLN A 108 14.94 11.51 5.44
C GLN A 108 13.99 10.42 5.01
N ILE A 109 13.12 10.73 4.07
CA ILE A 109 12.15 9.77 3.54
C ILE A 109 12.41 9.47 2.08
N GLY A 110 12.06 8.25 1.68
CA GLY A 110 11.98 7.86 0.28
C GLY A 110 10.54 7.84 -0.17
N GLY A 111 10.34 7.70 -1.47
CA GLY A 111 9.01 7.58 -2.05
C GLY A 111 8.84 6.21 -2.67
N GLU A 112 7.58 5.78 -2.81
CA GLU A 112 7.29 4.52 -3.47
C GLU A 112 5.87 4.50 -3.99
N ALA A 113 5.73 4.04 -5.22
CA ALA A 113 4.43 3.85 -5.84
C ALA A 113 4.23 2.38 -6.19
N TRP A 114 3.03 1.88 -5.95
CA TRP A 114 2.64 0.51 -6.30
C TRP A 114 1.60 0.62 -7.41
N ILE A 115 1.93 0.12 -8.58
CA ILE A 115 1.05 0.15 -9.75
C ILE A 115 0.49 -1.25 -9.93
N ARG A 116 -0.82 -1.39 -9.82
CA ARG A 116 -1.46 -2.71 -9.86
C ARG A 116 -1.24 -3.38 -11.21
N GLU A 117 -0.88 -4.65 -11.14
CA GLU A 117 -0.70 -5.47 -12.34
C GLU A 117 -2.02 -5.90 -12.95
#